data_789f19139dafd8cc1f9273bbdedb8b89
#
_entry.id   789f19139dafd8cc1f9273bbdedb8b89
#
_cell.length_a   1.000
_cell.length_b   1.000
_cell.length_c   1.000
_cell.angle_alpha   90.00
_cell.angle_beta   90.00
_cell.angle_gamma   90.00
#
_symmetry.space_group_name_H-M   'P 1'
#
loop_
_entity.id
_entity.type
_entity.pdbx_description
1 polymer ?
#
loop_
_entity_poly.entity_id
_entity_poly.type
_entity_poly.pdbx_seq_one_letter_code
_entity_poly.pdbx_strand_id
1 'polypeptide(L)'
;MAFKLKTSKKAAEILDRIEGSEFLQCYTLVKLAIALSLRSKEPLRESDFHTNTLGRELNRQTITGDADALYKCLMELHAQKHLTDEEFFPIYVKAHIDRGAILLDQEQRYGGDFLVHLTELEKGL
;
A
#
# COMPACT_ATOMS: atom_id res chain seq x y z
N MET A 1 -3.02 -12.78 -16.62
CA MET A 1 -2.18 -12.18 -15.56
C MET A 1 -2.26 -10.66 -15.63
N ALA A 2 -2.54 -10.00 -14.53
CA ALA A 2 -2.62 -8.54 -14.47
C ALA A 2 -1.23 -7.94 -14.23
N PHE A 3 -0.87 -6.94 -15.03
CA PHE A 3 0.43 -6.26 -14.92
C PHE A 3 0.32 -4.82 -14.41
N LYS A 4 -0.89 -4.27 -14.35
CA LYS A 4 -1.13 -2.89 -13.94
C LYS A 4 -2.35 -2.83 -13.04
N LEU A 5 -2.37 -1.82 -12.17
CA LEU A 5 -3.54 -1.48 -11.37
C LEU A 5 -3.68 0.03 -11.31
N LYS A 6 -4.86 0.52 -10.96
CA LYS A 6 -5.09 1.94 -10.71
C LYS A 6 -5.54 2.12 -9.27
N THR A 7 -4.88 3.04 -8.58
CA THR A 7 -5.24 3.37 -7.20
C THR A 7 -6.56 4.14 -7.15
N SER A 8 -7.10 4.31 -5.95
CA SER A 8 -8.17 5.27 -5.75
C SER A 8 -7.63 6.69 -5.95
N LYS A 9 -8.54 7.62 -6.26
CA LYS A 9 -8.18 9.03 -6.38
C LYS A 9 -7.60 9.57 -5.09
N LYS A 10 -8.20 9.21 -3.94
CA LYS A 10 -7.74 9.65 -2.64
C LYS A 10 -6.31 9.16 -2.35
N ALA A 11 -6.03 7.89 -2.64
CA ALA A 11 -4.68 7.34 -2.46
C ALA A 11 -3.66 8.09 -3.32
N ALA A 12 -4.00 8.34 -4.59
CA ALA A 12 -3.11 9.08 -5.49
C ALA A 12 -2.83 10.49 -4.99
N GLU A 13 -3.84 11.19 -4.49
CA GLU A 13 -3.67 12.53 -3.94
C GLU A 13 -2.75 12.53 -2.72
N ILE A 14 -2.91 11.56 -1.82
CA ILE A 14 -2.05 11.41 -0.65
C ILE A 14 -0.60 11.12 -1.07
N LEU A 15 -0.41 10.17 -1.95
CA LEU A 15 0.92 9.79 -2.41
C LEU A 15 1.63 10.95 -3.12
N ASP A 16 0.92 11.68 -3.98
CA ASP A 16 1.47 12.84 -4.68
C ASP A 16 1.89 13.94 -3.68
N ARG A 17 1.07 14.18 -2.68
CA ARG A 17 1.37 15.19 -1.66
C ARG A 17 2.63 14.82 -0.86
N ILE A 18 2.72 13.57 -0.43
CA ILE A 18 3.87 13.12 0.36
C ILE A 18 5.13 13.07 -0.49
N GLU A 19 5.01 12.64 -1.75
CA GLU A 19 6.13 12.67 -2.70
C GLU A 19 6.72 14.07 -2.80
N GLY A 20 5.85 15.08 -2.92
CA GLY A 20 6.29 16.46 -3.03
C GLY A 20 6.92 17.00 -1.76
N SER A 21 6.41 16.61 -0.58
CA SER A 21 6.89 17.16 0.69
C SER A 21 8.11 16.41 1.26
N GLU A 22 8.22 15.10 1.02
CA GLU A 22 9.29 14.28 1.60
C GLU A 22 10.39 13.93 0.59
N PHE A 23 10.24 14.31 -0.67
CA PHE A 23 11.20 14.03 -1.74
C PHE A 23 11.48 12.54 -1.95
N LEU A 24 10.47 11.70 -1.70
CA LEU A 24 10.54 10.26 -1.91
C LEU A 24 9.80 9.90 -3.19
N GLN A 25 10.31 8.90 -3.90
CA GLN A 25 9.68 8.45 -5.14
C GLN A 25 8.35 7.73 -4.84
N CYS A 26 7.41 7.85 -5.77
CA CYS A 26 6.08 7.29 -5.60
C CYS A 26 6.10 5.78 -5.29
N TYR A 27 6.90 5.00 -6.02
CA TYR A 27 6.92 3.56 -5.79
C TYR A 27 7.48 3.20 -4.41
N THR A 28 8.37 4.01 -3.85
CA THR A 28 8.84 3.84 -2.46
C THR A 28 7.69 4.05 -1.49
N LEU A 29 6.91 5.11 -1.70
CA LEU A 29 5.75 5.39 -0.87
C LEU A 29 4.67 4.32 -1.00
N VAL A 30 4.47 3.78 -2.19
CA VAL A 30 3.52 2.68 -2.41
C VAL A 30 3.94 1.46 -1.60
N LYS A 31 5.22 1.11 -1.60
CA LYS A 31 5.72 -0.02 -0.81
C LYS A 31 5.56 0.22 0.69
N LEU A 32 5.81 1.44 1.15
CA LEU A 32 5.57 1.82 2.54
C LEU A 32 4.08 1.71 2.90
N ALA A 33 3.21 2.14 2.00
CA ALA A 33 1.76 2.03 2.21
C ALA A 33 1.33 0.57 2.35
N ILE A 34 1.82 -0.30 1.48
CA ILE A 34 1.54 -1.74 1.56
C ILE A 34 2.04 -2.29 2.90
N ALA A 35 3.26 -1.93 3.30
CA ALA A 35 3.84 -2.40 4.55
C ALA A 35 3.01 -1.98 5.76
N LEU A 36 2.57 -0.73 5.81
CA LEU A 36 1.72 -0.24 6.89
C LEU A 36 0.37 -0.97 6.93
N SER A 37 -0.21 -1.22 5.76
CA SER A 37 -1.47 -1.95 5.68
C SER A 37 -1.31 -3.40 6.17
N LEU A 38 -0.23 -4.07 5.77
CA LEU A 38 0.05 -5.44 6.21
C LEU A 38 0.40 -5.52 7.69
N ARG A 39 1.04 -4.47 8.23
CA ARG A 39 1.38 -4.39 9.65
C ARG A 39 0.13 -4.33 10.51
N SER A 40 -0.93 -3.74 10.01
CA SER A 40 -2.21 -3.72 10.71
C SER A 40 -2.76 -5.13 10.85
N LYS A 41 -3.14 -5.52 12.07
CA LYS A 41 -3.71 -6.83 12.33
C LYS A 41 -5.18 -6.92 11.91
N GLU A 42 -5.80 -5.79 11.60
CA GLU A 42 -7.18 -5.79 11.14
C GLU A 42 -7.25 -6.30 9.70
N PRO A 43 -8.20 -7.18 9.39
CA PRO A 43 -8.40 -7.62 8.01
C PRO A 43 -8.87 -6.45 7.14
N LEU A 44 -8.67 -6.59 5.85
CA LEU A 44 -9.24 -5.64 4.89
C LEU A 44 -10.76 -5.67 5.01
N ARG A 45 -11.37 -4.49 5.01
CA ARG A 45 -12.83 -4.34 5.08
C ARG A 45 -13.42 -4.38 3.69
N GLU A 46 -14.72 -4.65 3.61
CA GLU A 46 -15.44 -4.61 2.34
C GLU A 46 -15.21 -3.28 1.60
N SER A 47 -15.23 -2.17 2.36
CA SER A 47 -15.00 -0.85 1.78
C SER A 47 -13.61 -0.68 1.16
N ASP A 48 -12.60 -1.40 1.66
CA ASP A 48 -11.25 -1.34 1.11
C ASP A 48 -11.17 -1.93 -0.30
N PHE A 49 -12.09 -2.85 -0.63
CA PHE A 49 -12.15 -3.50 -1.93
C PHE A 49 -13.03 -2.72 -2.94
N HIS A 50 -13.78 -1.72 -2.49
CA HIS A 50 -14.73 -0.99 -3.32
C HIS A 50 -14.34 0.47 -3.52
N THR A 51 -13.05 0.75 -3.55
CA THR A 51 -12.55 2.09 -3.89
C THR A 51 -12.63 2.29 -5.41
N ASN A 52 -12.58 3.56 -5.83
CA ASN A 52 -12.58 3.87 -7.25
C ASN A 52 -11.22 3.57 -7.92
N THR A 53 -11.13 3.75 -9.22
CA THR A 53 -9.92 3.56 -10.00
C THR A 53 -9.51 4.85 -10.71
N LEU A 54 -9.75 5.98 -10.07
CA LEU A 54 -9.53 7.31 -10.66
C LEU A 54 -8.17 7.90 -10.30
N GLY A 55 -7.32 7.11 -9.66
CA GLY A 55 -6.02 7.55 -9.22
C GLY A 55 -4.92 7.24 -10.21
N ARG A 56 -3.77 6.84 -9.67
CA ARG A 56 -2.55 6.64 -10.43
C ARG A 56 -2.44 5.21 -10.94
N GLU A 57 -2.01 5.03 -12.18
CA GLU A 57 -1.72 3.72 -12.74
C GLU A 57 -0.35 3.26 -12.24
N LEU A 58 -0.28 2.05 -11.72
CA LEU A 58 0.95 1.47 -11.18
C LEU A 58 1.27 0.16 -11.89
N ASN A 59 2.56 -0.05 -12.13
CA ASN A 59 3.06 -1.19 -12.86
C ASN A 59 3.53 -2.27 -11.87
N ARG A 60 3.09 -3.51 -12.07
CA ARG A 60 3.44 -4.66 -11.23
C ARG A 60 4.95 -4.82 -11.08
N GLN A 61 5.69 -4.67 -12.19
CA GLN A 61 7.14 -4.81 -12.17
C GLN A 61 7.80 -3.80 -11.25
N THR A 62 7.26 -2.59 -11.15
CA THR A 62 7.80 -1.53 -10.30
C THR A 62 7.43 -1.72 -8.84
N ILE A 63 6.23 -2.23 -8.56
CA ILE A 63 5.70 -2.36 -7.19
C ILE A 63 6.20 -3.64 -6.53
N THR A 64 5.81 -4.79 -7.07
CA THR A 64 6.17 -6.08 -6.47
C THR A 64 7.39 -6.70 -7.12
N GLY A 65 7.56 -6.56 -8.43
CA GLY A 65 8.75 -6.93 -9.18
C GLY A 65 9.26 -8.32 -8.83
N ASP A 66 10.54 -8.40 -8.53
CA ASP A 66 11.20 -9.66 -8.18
C ASP A 66 10.73 -10.22 -6.83
N ALA A 67 10.07 -9.41 -6.02
CA ALA A 67 9.52 -9.82 -4.72
C ALA A 67 8.04 -10.19 -4.80
N ASP A 68 7.50 -10.38 -6.01
CA ASP A 68 6.08 -10.64 -6.23
C ASP A 68 5.56 -11.82 -5.40
N ALA A 69 6.32 -12.92 -5.37
CA ALA A 69 5.94 -14.11 -4.59
C ALA A 69 5.93 -13.83 -3.09
N LEU A 70 6.86 -13.00 -2.61
CA LEU A 70 6.91 -12.62 -1.20
C LEU A 70 5.68 -11.76 -0.83
N TYR A 71 5.34 -10.78 -1.65
CA TYR A 71 4.14 -9.97 -1.40
C TYR A 71 2.89 -10.83 -1.39
N LYS A 72 2.79 -11.77 -2.33
CA LYS A 72 1.64 -12.67 -2.38
C LYS A 72 1.55 -13.52 -1.11
N CYS A 73 2.67 -14.06 -0.65
CA CYS A 73 2.73 -14.84 0.58
C CYS A 73 2.27 -14.00 1.78
N LEU A 74 2.78 -12.77 1.91
CA LEU A 74 2.39 -11.89 3.01
C LEU A 74 0.90 -11.55 2.97
N MET A 75 0.35 -11.32 1.79
CA MET A 75 -1.07 -11.00 1.67
C MET A 75 -1.96 -12.22 1.92
N GLU A 76 -1.51 -13.40 1.52
CA GLU A 76 -2.22 -14.65 1.85
C GLU A 76 -2.23 -14.90 3.35
N LEU A 77 -1.11 -14.69 4.03
CA LEU A 77 -1.04 -14.82 5.48
C LEU A 77 -1.97 -13.82 6.17
N HIS A 78 -1.96 -12.58 5.72
CA HIS A 78 -2.83 -11.54 6.27
C HIS A 78 -4.31 -11.85 6.04
N ALA A 79 -4.66 -12.32 4.86
CA ALA A 79 -6.03 -12.66 4.50
C ALA A 79 -6.48 -14.02 5.05
N GLN A 80 -5.53 -14.86 5.48
CA GLN A 80 -5.77 -16.23 5.93
C GLN A 80 -6.46 -17.09 4.85
N LYS A 81 -6.06 -16.90 3.60
CA LYS A 81 -6.55 -17.70 2.48
C LYS A 81 -5.60 -17.62 1.30
N HIS A 82 -5.69 -18.60 0.40
CA HIS A 82 -4.99 -18.54 -0.88
C HIS A 82 -5.61 -17.49 -1.79
N LEU A 83 -4.76 -16.81 -2.55
CA LEU A 83 -5.18 -15.82 -3.53
C LEU A 83 -4.79 -16.33 -4.93
N THR A 84 -5.73 -16.26 -5.87
CA THR A 84 -5.40 -16.46 -7.28
C THR A 84 -4.63 -15.24 -7.78
N ASP A 85 -3.99 -15.35 -8.94
CA ASP A 85 -3.29 -14.20 -9.52
C ASP A 85 -4.25 -13.04 -9.80
N GLU A 86 -5.47 -13.34 -10.23
CA GLU A 86 -6.52 -12.36 -10.50
C GLU A 86 -7.03 -11.68 -9.24
N GLU A 87 -6.94 -12.34 -8.09
CA GLU A 87 -7.26 -11.74 -6.80
C GLU A 87 -6.09 -10.95 -6.23
N PHE A 88 -4.87 -11.47 -6.41
CA PHE A 88 -3.69 -10.92 -5.77
C PHE A 88 -3.39 -9.50 -6.25
N PHE A 89 -2.97 -9.33 -7.50
CA PHE A 89 -2.44 -8.03 -7.91
C PHE A 89 -3.52 -6.97 -8.10
N PRO A 90 -4.58 -7.20 -8.88
CA PRO A 90 -5.54 -6.13 -9.15
C PRO A 90 -6.50 -5.86 -7.99
N ILE A 91 -6.68 -6.79 -7.07
CA ILE A 91 -7.64 -6.63 -5.98
C ILE A 91 -6.94 -6.43 -4.64
N TYR A 92 -6.11 -7.37 -4.19
CA TYR A 92 -5.50 -7.29 -2.86
C TYR A 92 -4.37 -6.28 -2.79
N VAL A 93 -3.48 -6.23 -3.78
CA VAL A 93 -2.42 -5.23 -3.81
C VAL A 93 -3.03 -3.83 -3.84
N LYS A 94 -4.04 -3.62 -4.69
CA LYS A 94 -4.74 -2.34 -4.77
C LYS A 94 -5.39 -1.97 -3.43
N ALA A 95 -6.10 -2.91 -2.79
CA ALA A 95 -6.76 -2.66 -1.51
C ALA A 95 -5.75 -2.27 -0.42
N HIS A 96 -4.61 -2.96 -0.37
CA HIS A 96 -3.55 -2.63 0.59
C HIS A 96 -2.92 -1.28 0.31
N ILE A 97 -2.75 -0.90 -0.95
CA ILE A 97 -2.24 0.43 -1.31
C ILE A 97 -3.22 1.50 -0.87
N ASP A 98 -4.51 1.32 -1.17
CA ASP A 98 -5.53 2.32 -0.86
C ASP A 98 -5.70 2.50 0.66
N ARG A 99 -5.73 1.41 1.42
CA ARG A 99 -5.78 1.48 2.89
C ARG A 99 -4.48 2.03 3.46
N GLY A 100 -3.36 1.54 2.94
CA GLY A 100 -2.04 1.94 3.41
C GLY A 100 -1.72 3.41 3.14
N ALA A 101 -2.22 3.98 2.06
CA ALA A 101 -2.04 5.41 1.78
C ALA A 101 -2.68 6.26 2.87
N ILE A 102 -3.85 5.88 3.36
CA ILE A 102 -4.53 6.58 4.46
C ILE A 102 -3.71 6.46 5.74
N LEU A 103 -3.19 5.26 6.03
CA LEU A 103 -2.34 5.04 7.19
C LEU A 103 -1.05 5.85 7.09
N LEU A 104 -0.45 5.91 5.91
CA LEU A 104 0.75 6.68 5.65
C LEU A 104 0.51 8.18 5.85
N ASP A 105 -0.65 8.68 5.40
CA ASP A 105 -1.06 10.06 5.61
C ASP A 105 -1.13 10.39 7.09
N GLN A 106 -1.71 9.50 7.89
CA GLN A 106 -1.80 9.68 9.33
C GLN A 106 -0.42 9.73 9.97
N GLU A 107 0.47 8.82 9.62
CA GLU A 107 1.82 8.79 10.17
C GLU A 107 2.61 10.03 9.78
N GLN A 108 2.47 10.51 8.56
CA GLN A 108 3.16 11.70 8.08
C GLN A 108 2.68 12.96 8.81
N ARG A 109 1.37 13.07 9.10
CA ARG A 109 0.81 14.23 9.76
C ARG A 109 1.18 14.34 11.24
N TYR A 110 1.29 13.18 11.92
CA TYR A 110 1.46 13.15 13.37
C TYR A 110 2.88 12.84 13.82
N GLY A 111 3.76 12.47 12.91
CA GLY A 111 5.07 11.93 13.22
C GLY A 111 6.19 12.96 13.40
N GLY A 112 5.98 14.23 13.09
CA GLY A 112 7.05 15.21 13.06
C GLY A 112 8.01 14.95 11.90
N ASP A 113 9.24 14.49 12.17
CA ASP A 113 10.15 14.07 11.11
C ASP A 113 9.67 12.71 10.58
N PHE A 114 9.23 12.70 9.34
CA PHE A 114 8.57 11.54 8.74
C PHE A 114 9.45 10.28 8.75
N LEU A 115 10.68 10.39 8.28
CA LEU A 115 11.56 9.22 8.18
C LEU A 115 11.96 8.70 9.55
N VAL A 116 12.28 9.59 10.50
CA VAL A 116 12.60 9.19 11.87
C VAL A 116 11.39 8.51 12.52
N HIS A 117 10.19 9.09 12.33
CA HIS A 117 8.96 8.51 12.87
C HIS A 117 8.74 7.09 12.34
N LEU A 118 8.91 6.87 11.05
CA LEU A 118 8.72 5.54 10.46
C LEU A 118 9.69 4.52 11.06
N THR A 119 10.95 4.92 11.32
CA THR A 119 11.92 3.99 11.92
C THR A 119 11.58 3.63 13.36
N GLU A 120 10.77 4.43 14.03
CA GLU A 120 10.39 4.20 15.43
C GLU A 120 9.11 3.40 15.59
N LEU A 121 8.39 3.13 14.51
CA LEU A 121 7.10 2.42 14.60
C LEU A 121 7.25 1.02 15.19
N GLU A 122 8.32 0.31 14.87
CA GLU A 122 8.51 -1.04 15.39
C GLU A 122 8.83 -1.06 16.88
N LYS A 123 9.28 0.05 17.47
CA LYS A 123 9.55 0.14 18.91
C LYS A 123 8.25 0.14 19.72
N GLY A 124 7.14 0.42 19.10
CA GLY A 124 5.82 0.37 19.72
C GLY A 124 5.14 -0.99 19.64
N LEU A 125 5.82 -1.95 19.05
CA LEU A 125 5.32 -3.32 18.98
C LEU A 125 5.68 -4.08 20.25
#